data_437d0ce42b8edbcd8ec6ab1a90236aa3
#
_entry.id   437d0ce42b8edbcd8ec6ab1a90236aa3
#
_cell.length_a   1.000
_cell.length_b   1.000
_cell.length_c   1.000
_cell.angle_alpha   90.00
_cell.angle_beta   90.00
_cell.angle_gamma   90.00
#
_symmetry.space_group_name_H-M   'P 1'
#
loop_
_entity.id
_entity.type
_entity.pdbx_description
1 polymer ?
#
loop_
_entity_poly.entity_id
_entity_poly.type
_entity_poly.pdbx_seq_one_letter_code
_entity_poly.pdbx_strand_id
1 'polypeptide(L)'
;INDADPAVYAFWVSVTKHSRALLNLLEATPITIEEWFKWREVLRGDVKASMVETGFATLFMNRTNRSGILKAGVIGGKNQDGDYKLDARFKKDIVASRIKEIAKHSANISVYCEDSLRLLGRCSEFLPKKSLIYLDPPYYVKGKGLYRNYYEHDDHVAIAKKLQKKNFNWPWVVSYDNAEEICSMYQLS
;
A
#
# COMPACT_ATOMS: atom_id res chain seq x y z
N ILE A 1 7.92 -0.21 7.72
CA ILE A 1 6.72 -0.33 6.83
C ILE A 1 6.73 -1.73 6.23
N ASN A 2 5.58 -2.41 6.22
CA ASN A 2 5.40 -3.69 5.56
C ASN A 2 4.13 -3.67 4.72
N ASP A 3 4.20 -4.25 3.53
CA ASP A 3 3.02 -4.54 2.71
C ASP A 3 3.27 -5.83 1.93
N ALA A 4 2.31 -6.75 1.94
CA ALA A 4 2.40 -8.01 1.21
C ALA A 4 2.23 -7.84 -0.31
N ASP A 5 1.70 -6.69 -0.79
CA ASP A 5 1.60 -6.41 -2.22
C ASP A 5 2.96 -5.93 -2.77
N PRO A 6 3.59 -6.69 -3.68
CA PRO A 6 4.87 -6.31 -4.26
C PRO A 6 4.86 -4.95 -4.97
N ALA A 7 3.71 -4.51 -5.47
CA ALA A 7 3.58 -3.20 -6.11
C ALA A 7 3.64 -2.06 -5.09
N VAL A 8 2.96 -2.20 -3.95
CA VAL A 8 3.04 -1.24 -2.84
C VAL A 8 4.43 -1.24 -2.22
N TYR A 9 5.03 -2.41 -2.05
CA TYR A 9 6.43 -2.53 -1.63
C TYR A 9 7.37 -1.79 -2.59
N ALA A 10 7.21 -1.99 -3.91
CA ALA A 10 8.03 -1.33 -4.93
C ALA A 10 7.90 0.21 -4.85
N PHE A 11 6.70 0.72 -4.58
CA PHE A 11 6.49 2.16 -4.35
C PHE A 11 7.30 2.66 -3.15
N TRP A 12 7.20 2.00 -2.00
CA TRP A 12 7.92 2.43 -0.79
C TRP A 12 9.44 2.31 -0.92
N VAL A 13 9.93 1.26 -1.57
CA VAL A 13 11.36 1.13 -1.91
C VAL A 13 11.80 2.25 -2.84
N SER A 14 10.99 2.58 -3.85
CA SER A 14 11.30 3.67 -4.79
C SER A 14 11.36 5.02 -4.07
N VAL A 15 10.45 5.30 -3.14
CA VAL A 15 10.47 6.53 -2.33
C VAL A 15 11.72 6.59 -1.45
N THR A 16 12.08 5.49 -0.79
CA THR A 16 13.14 5.50 0.24
C THR A 16 14.54 5.27 -0.32
N LYS A 17 14.70 4.53 -1.41
CA LYS A 17 16.01 4.14 -1.95
C LYS A 17 16.31 4.73 -3.34
N HIS A 18 15.26 5.10 -4.09
CA HIS A 18 15.38 5.55 -5.49
C HIS A 18 14.58 6.81 -5.77
N SER A 19 14.41 7.69 -4.77
CA SER A 19 13.53 8.87 -4.84
C SER A 19 13.81 9.77 -6.03
N ARG A 20 15.09 9.96 -6.41
CA ARG A 20 15.47 10.76 -7.59
C ARG A 20 14.91 10.17 -8.88
N ALA A 21 15.08 8.85 -9.09
CA ALA A 21 14.57 8.18 -10.28
C ALA A 21 13.03 8.20 -10.33
N LEU A 22 12.37 7.98 -9.17
CA LEU A 22 10.92 8.09 -9.06
C LEU A 22 10.41 9.49 -9.38
N LEU A 23 11.08 10.53 -8.92
CA LEU A 23 10.75 11.93 -9.20
C LEU A 23 10.94 12.29 -10.67
N ASN A 24 11.99 11.78 -11.31
CA ASN A 24 12.21 11.97 -12.75
C ASN A 24 11.07 11.36 -13.57
N LEU A 25 10.60 10.14 -13.22
CA LEU A 25 9.42 9.53 -13.87
C LEU A 25 8.15 10.35 -13.63
N LEU A 26 7.95 10.85 -12.41
CA LEU A 26 6.80 11.69 -12.06
C LEU A 26 6.76 12.98 -12.88
N GLU A 27 7.91 13.62 -13.07
CA GLU A 27 8.02 14.84 -13.85
C GLU A 27 7.81 14.58 -15.34
N ALA A 28 8.52 13.62 -15.90
CA ALA A 28 8.56 13.31 -17.34
C ALA A 28 7.25 12.71 -17.87
N THR A 29 6.47 11.98 -17.05
CA THR A 29 5.27 11.27 -17.52
C THR A 29 4.07 12.20 -17.58
N PRO A 30 3.44 12.43 -18.74
CA PRO A 30 2.19 13.18 -18.83
C PRO A 30 1.04 12.39 -18.18
N ILE A 31 0.01 13.12 -17.72
CA ILE A 31 -1.19 12.48 -17.15
C ILE A 31 -2.21 12.33 -18.25
N THR A 32 -2.10 11.25 -19.01
CA THR A 32 -2.98 10.94 -20.15
C THR A 32 -3.53 9.52 -20.07
N ILE A 33 -4.53 9.23 -20.91
CA ILE A 33 -5.15 7.91 -20.96
C ILE A 33 -4.20 6.86 -21.56
N GLU A 34 -3.32 7.26 -22.48
CA GLU A 34 -2.30 6.42 -23.09
C GLU A 34 -1.29 5.97 -22.02
N GLU A 35 -0.80 6.91 -21.20
CA GLU A 35 0.08 6.58 -20.09
C GLU A 35 -0.65 5.73 -19.03
N TRP A 36 -1.95 5.96 -18.80
CA TRP A 36 -2.72 5.11 -17.92
C TRP A 36 -2.76 3.64 -18.38
N PHE A 37 -2.96 3.38 -19.69
CA PHE A 37 -2.91 2.02 -20.24
C PHE A 37 -1.52 1.40 -20.05
N LYS A 38 -0.46 2.12 -20.39
CA LYS A 38 0.93 1.69 -20.26
C LYS A 38 1.29 1.31 -18.81
N TRP A 39 1.02 2.16 -17.85
CA TRP A 39 1.36 1.90 -16.45
C TRP A 39 0.44 0.83 -15.81
N ARG A 40 -0.74 0.65 -16.34
CA ARG A 40 -1.62 -0.46 -15.97
C ARG A 40 -1.04 -1.81 -16.39
N GLU A 41 -0.46 -1.93 -17.58
CA GLU A 41 0.22 -3.15 -18.05
C GLU A 41 1.42 -3.49 -17.16
N VAL A 42 2.23 -2.50 -16.81
CA VAL A 42 3.33 -2.66 -15.83
C VAL A 42 2.80 -3.20 -14.50
N LEU A 43 1.73 -2.59 -13.97
CA LEU A 43 1.18 -3.00 -12.68
C LEU A 43 0.56 -4.40 -12.69
N ARG A 44 0.08 -4.85 -13.85
CA ARG A 44 -0.47 -6.21 -14.06
C ARG A 44 0.62 -7.26 -14.20
N GLY A 45 1.85 -6.86 -14.50
CA GLY A 45 2.96 -7.76 -14.82
C GLY A 45 2.96 -8.23 -16.27
N ASP A 46 2.16 -7.59 -17.14
CA ASP A 46 2.08 -7.90 -18.57
C ASP A 46 3.39 -7.49 -19.29
N VAL A 47 4.12 -6.54 -18.69
CA VAL A 47 5.38 -6.01 -19.19
C VAL A 47 6.46 -6.10 -18.10
N LYS A 48 7.68 -6.51 -18.47
CA LYS A 48 8.82 -6.53 -17.57
C LYS A 48 9.19 -5.09 -17.18
N ALA A 49 9.27 -4.82 -15.89
CA ALA A 49 9.56 -3.50 -15.35
C ALA A 49 10.56 -3.59 -14.19
N SER A 50 11.32 -2.53 -13.99
CA SER A 50 12.19 -2.36 -12.84
C SER A 50 11.38 -2.08 -11.57
N MET A 51 12.05 -2.14 -10.41
CA MET A 51 11.48 -1.78 -9.12
C MET A 51 10.91 -0.34 -9.14
N VAL A 52 11.61 0.60 -9.74
CA VAL A 52 11.20 2.01 -9.80
C VAL A 52 10.00 2.19 -10.73
N GLU A 53 9.97 1.52 -11.86
CA GLU A 53 8.84 1.57 -12.79
C GLU A 53 7.59 0.95 -12.17
N THR A 54 7.72 -0.18 -11.48
CA THR A 54 6.61 -0.80 -10.72
C THR A 54 6.11 0.14 -9.60
N GLY A 55 7.02 0.75 -8.86
CA GLY A 55 6.68 1.73 -7.84
C GLY A 55 5.98 2.98 -8.42
N PHE A 56 6.46 3.47 -9.56
CA PHE A 56 5.81 4.57 -10.25
C PHE A 56 4.44 4.19 -10.81
N ALA A 57 4.30 3.00 -11.41
CA ALA A 57 3.02 2.48 -11.88
C ALA A 57 2.00 2.42 -10.72
N THR A 58 2.44 1.98 -9.53
CA THR A 58 1.60 1.95 -8.33
C THR A 58 1.13 3.36 -7.94
N LEU A 59 2.03 4.33 -7.91
CA LEU A 59 1.71 5.73 -7.65
C LEU A 59 0.74 6.28 -8.70
N PHE A 60 1.05 6.08 -9.98
CA PHE A 60 0.26 6.59 -11.10
C PHE A 60 -1.17 6.04 -11.05
N MET A 61 -1.33 4.72 -10.92
CA MET A 61 -2.64 4.08 -10.82
C MET A 61 -3.40 4.49 -9.55
N ASN A 62 -2.73 4.64 -8.41
CA ASN A 62 -3.37 5.15 -7.21
C ASN A 62 -3.93 6.57 -7.38
N ARG A 63 -3.27 7.42 -8.17
CA ARG A 63 -3.71 8.81 -8.39
C ARG A 63 -4.75 8.96 -9.49
N THR A 64 -4.75 8.08 -10.47
CA THR A 64 -5.63 8.16 -11.64
C THR A 64 -6.84 7.22 -11.60
N ASN A 65 -6.82 6.19 -10.74
CA ASN A 65 -7.95 5.28 -10.58
C ASN A 65 -8.99 5.81 -9.58
N ARG A 66 -10.23 5.39 -9.77
CA ARG A 66 -11.35 5.67 -8.87
C ARG A 66 -11.02 5.21 -7.46
N SER A 67 -11.24 6.09 -6.49
CA SER A 67 -10.96 5.88 -5.06
C SER A 67 -9.50 5.50 -4.72
N GLY A 68 -8.57 5.58 -5.68
CA GLY A 68 -7.18 5.16 -5.50
C GLY A 68 -6.97 3.65 -5.49
N ILE A 69 -7.98 2.88 -5.87
CA ILE A 69 -7.92 1.41 -5.89
C ILE A 69 -7.13 0.97 -7.12
N LEU A 70 -6.05 0.23 -6.91
CA LEU A 70 -5.12 -0.16 -7.99
C LEU A 70 -5.78 -1.01 -9.10
N LYS A 71 -6.81 -1.81 -8.76
CA LYS A 71 -7.58 -2.62 -9.71
C LYS A 71 -8.74 -1.87 -10.36
N ALA A 72 -9.09 -0.69 -9.86
CA ALA A 72 -10.26 0.04 -10.36
C ALA A 72 -10.02 0.62 -11.76
N GLY A 73 -11.12 1.07 -12.37
CA GLY A 73 -11.04 1.83 -13.62
C GLY A 73 -10.58 3.27 -13.41
N VAL A 74 -10.16 3.90 -14.48
CA VAL A 74 -9.71 5.29 -14.52
C VAL A 74 -10.83 6.26 -14.10
N ILE A 75 -10.45 7.34 -13.43
CA ILE A 75 -11.35 8.47 -13.15
C ILE A 75 -11.78 9.09 -14.47
N GLY A 76 -13.05 9.39 -14.63
CA GLY A 76 -13.63 9.97 -15.86
C GLY A 76 -13.94 8.96 -16.97
N GLY A 77 -13.65 7.66 -16.75
CA GLY A 77 -13.81 6.63 -17.77
C GLY A 77 -12.71 6.63 -18.82
N LYS A 78 -12.69 5.62 -19.70
CA LYS A 78 -11.65 5.50 -20.75
C LYS A 78 -11.77 6.59 -21.81
N ASN A 79 -12.97 7.08 -22.07
CA ASN A 79 -13.24 8.16 -23.03
C ASN A 79 -13.06 9.55 -22.39
N GLN A 80 -12.83 9.60 -21.08
CA GLN A 80 -12.69 10.85 -20.33
C GLN A 80 -13.90 11.79 -20.50
N ASP A 81 -15.11 11.23 -20.51
CA ASP A 81 -16.39 11.92 -20.65
C ASP A 81 -17.05 12.23 -19.28
N GLY A 82 -16.59 11.62 -18.20
CA GLY A 82 -17.10 11.90 -16.85
C GLY A 82 -16.77 13.31 -16.33
N ASP A 83 -17.45 13.75 -15.28
CA ASP A 83 -17.31 15.09 -14.66
C ASP A 83 -15.88 15.34 -14.15
N TYR A 84 -15.25 14.34 -13.56
CA TYR A 84 -13.88 14.39 -13.13
C TYR A 84 -12.98 13.65 -14.12
N LYS A 85 -11.84 14.26 -14.49
CA LYS A 85 -10.85 13.66 -15.39
C LYS A 85 -9.78 12.91 -14.60
N LEU A 86 -8.96 12.10 -15.27
CA LEU A 86 -7.97 11.24 -14.63
C LEU A 86 -6.94 12.01 -13.79
N ASP A 87 -6.71 13.26 -14.05
CA ASP A 87 -5.77 14.14 -13.33
C ASP A 87 -6.35 14.79 -12.07
N ALA A 88 -7.66 14.65 -11.81
CA ALA A 88 -8.39 15.34 -10.73
C ALA A 88 -7.73 15.16 -9.35
N ARG A 89 -7.07 14.03 -9.11
CA ARG A 89 -6.37 13.71 -7.85
C ARG A 89 -4.85 13.73 -7.98
N PHE A 90 -4.30 14.06 -9.16
CA PHE A 90 -2.88 13.96 -9.43
C PHE A 90 -2.18 15.32 -9.48
N LYS A 91 -2.01 15.93 -8.34
CA LYS A 91 -1.22 17.18 -8.17
C LYS A 91 0.25 16.80 -8.04
N LYS A 92 1.00 16.81 -9.16
CA LYS A 92 2.41 16.37 -9.24
C LYS A 92 3.28 17.07 -8.22
N ASP A 93 3.16 18.41 -8.07
CA ASP A 93 3.97 19.21 -7.15
C ASP A 93 3.81 18.77 -5.70
N ILE A 94 2.56 18.52 -5.29
CA ILE A 94 2.25 18.03 -3.93
C ILE A 94 2.84 16.62 -3.72
N VAL A 95 2.68 15.75 -4.71
CA VAL A 95 3.23 14.39 -4.66
C VAL A 95 4.76 14.43 -4.59
N ALA A 96 5.39 15.23 -5.45
CA ALA A 96 6.84 15.40 -5.47
C ALA A 96 7.38 15.95 -4.13
N SER A 97 6.71 16.94 -3.56
CA SER A 97 7.07 17.51 -2.25
C SER A 97 7.02 16.45 -1.14
N ARG A 98 5.96 15.62 -1.11
CA ARG A 98 5.81 14.54 -0.14
C ARG A 98 6.88 13.44 -0.31
N ILE A 99 7.19 13.04 -1.55
CA ILE A 99 8.26 12.08 -1.83
C ILE A 99 9.60 12.62 -1.34
N LYS A 100 9.93 13.87 -1.64
CA LYS A 100 11.16 14.53 -1.19
C LYS A 100 11.25 14.58 0.33
N GLU A 101 10.16 14.88 1.01
CA GLU A 101 10.13 14.93 2.48
C GLU A 101 10.36 13.55 3.10
N ILE A 102 9.66 12.51 2.63
CA ILE A 102 9.86 11.14 3.11
C ILE A 102 11.30 10.67 2.85
N ALA A 103 11.85 10.99 1.67
CA ALA A 103 13.21 10.62 1.29
C ALA A 103 14.28 11.17 2.24
N LYS A 104 14.07 12.34 2.87
CA LYS A 104 14.99 12.90 3.89
C LYS A 104 15.11 11.97 5.11
N HIS A 105 14.08 11.20 5.40
CA HIS A 105 14.02 10.28 6.54
C HIS A 105 14.32 8.83 6.17
N SER A 106 14.78 8.58 4.94
CA SER A 106 14.98 7.22 4.40
C SER A 106 15.90 6.33 5.23
N ALA A 107 16.89 6.92 5.91
CA ALA A 107 17.79 6.18 6.81
C ALA A 107 17.05 5.56 8.02
N ASN A 108 15.90 6.11 8.39
CA ASN A 108 15.09 5.66 9.52
C ASN A 108 13.89 4.78 9.08
N ILE A 109 13.78 4.46 7.78
CA ILE A 109 12.66 3.72 7.22
C ILE A 109 13.16 2.40 6.64
N SER A 110 12.74 1.29 7.24
CA SER A 110 12.90 -0.04 6.67
C SER A 110 11.61 -0.49 5.99
N VAL A 111 11.72 -1.09 4.81
CA VAL A 111 10.57 -1.53 4.02
C VAL A 111 10.66 -3.05 3.83
N TYR A 112 9.55 -3.74 4.09
CA TYR A 112 9.43 -5.19 3.99
C TYR A 112 8.29 -5.55 3.02
N CYS A 113 8.40 -6.73 2.40
CA CYS A 113 7.36 -7.32 1.55
C CYS A 113 7.09 -8.74 2.05
N GLU A 114 6.43 -8.85 3.17
CA GLU A 114 6.19 -10.13 3.83
C GLU A 114 4.72 -10.27 4.23
N ASP A 115 4.28 -11.51 4.34
CA ASP A 115 3.04 -11.81 5.05
C ASP A 115 3.12 -11.29 6.49
N SER A 116 2.02 -10.70 6.99
CA SER A 116 2.00 -10.05 8.30
C SER A 116 2.21 -11.01 9.46
N LEU A 117 1.69 -12.25 9.40
CA LEU A 117 1.92 -13.25 10.44
C LEU A 117 3.37 -13.67 10.49
N ARG A 118 4.01 -13.83 9.33
CA ARG A 118 5.44 -14.12 9.23
C ARG A 118 6.27 -12.99 9.84
N LEU A 119 5.98 -11.74 9.48
CA LEU A 119 6.68 -10.57 10.04
C LEU A 119 6.47 -10.45 11.54
N LEU A 120 5.24 -10.58 12.03
CA LEU A 120 4.91 -10.60 13.46
C LEU A 120 5.60 -11.76 14.21
N GLY A 121 5.86 -12.87 13.51
CA GLY A 121 6.58 -14.02 14.09
C GLY A 121 8.02 -13.71 14.44
N ARG A 122 8.66 -12.81 13.72
CA ARG A 122 10.07 -12.44 13.85
C ARG A 122 10.33 -11.01 14.33
N CYS A 123 9.33 -10.32 14.87
CA CYS A 123 9.46 -8.95 15.38
C CYS A 123 10.66 -8.78 16.33
N SER A 124 10.97 -9.79 17.15
CA SER A 124 12.10 -9.76 18.10
C SER A 124 13.47 -9.63 17.44
N GLU A 125 13.60 -9.95 16.16
CA GLU A 125 14.86 -9.89 15.42
C GLU A 125 15.26 -8.45 15.06
N PHE A 126 14.28 -7.54 14.92
CA PHE A 126 14.52 -6.20 14.39
C PHE A 126 13.82 -5.06 15.12
N LEU A 127 12.74 -5.33 15.88
CA LEU A 127 12.03 -4.28 16.61
C LEU A 127 12.68 -3.99 17.99
N PRO A 128 12.97 -2.73 18.30
CA PRO A 128 13.33 -2.34 19.66
C PRO A 128 12.21 -2.68 20.67
N LYS A 129 12.58 -2.89 21.93
CA LYS A 129 11.60 -3.19 23.00
C LYS A 129 10.54 -2.09 23.15
N LYS A 130 10.92 -0.83 22.93
CA LYS A 130 10.01 0.35 22.97
C LYS A 130 9.44 0.66 21.59
N SER A 131 8.74 -0.29 20.99
CA SER A 131 8.07 -0.11 19.69
C SER A 131 6.56 -0.24 19.85
N LEU A 132 5.81 0.48 19.03
CA LEU A 132 4.37 0.30 18.81
C LEU A 132 4.18 -0.36 17.45
N ILE A 133 3.37 -1.40 17.39
CA ILE A 133 2.97 -2.05 16.14
C ILE A 133 1.60 -1.51 15.75
N TYR A 134 1.52 -0.88 14.57
CA TYR A 134 0.24 -0.49 13.97
C TYR A 134 -0.05 -1.41 12.79
N LEU A 135 -1.21 -2.05 12.82
CA LEU A 135 -1.71 -2.90 11.74
C LEU A 135 -2.95 -2.26 11.12
N ASP A 136 -2.96 -2.22 9.79
CA ASP A 136 -4.09 -1.81 8.97
C ASP A 136 -4.34 -2.91 7.92
N PRO A 137 -4.82 -4.09 8.35
CA PRO A 137 -5.05 -5.21 7.45
C PRO A 137 -6.20 -4.93 6.50
N PRO A 138 -6.35 -5.72 5.42
CA PRO A 138 -7.53 -5.63 4.56
C PRO A 138 -8.82 -5.72 5.38
N TYR A 139 -9.78 -4.87 5.08
CA TYR A 139 -11.06 -4.84 5.78
C TYR A 139 -11.82 -6.16 5.63
N TYR A 140 -12.46 -6.59 6.71
CA TYR A 140 -13.16 -7.87 6.76
C TYR A 140 -14.30 -7.97 5.75
N VAL A 141 -15.21 -6.98 5.73
CA VAL A 141 -16.37 -6.97 4.82
C VAL A 141 -15.98 -6.48 3.43
N LYS A 142 -15.19 -5.40 3.33
CA LYS A 142 -14.90 -4.73 2.06
C LYS A 142 -13.60 -5.18 1.39
N GLY A 143 -12.80 -6.01 2.06
CA GLY A 143 -11.44 -6.35 1.61
C GLY A 143 -11.38 -6.97 0.21
N LYS A 144 -12.25 -7.92 -0.11
CA LYS A 144 -12.30 -8.61 -1.41
C LYS A 144 -12.47 -7.68 -2.61
N GLY A 145 -13.16 -6.56 -2.43
CA GLY A 145 -13.40 -5.57 -3.49
C GLY A 145 -12.31 -4.51 -3.63
N LEU A 146 -11.53 -4.26 -2.58
CA LEU A 146 -10.61 -3.12 -2.50
C LEU A 146 -9.14 -3.51 -2.74
N TYR A 147 -8.68 -4.64 -2.19
CA TYR A 147 -7.27 -4.99 -2.15
C TYR A 147 -6.89 -6.02 -3.22
N ARG A 148 -5.64 -6.01 -3.65
CA ARG A 148 -5.07 -7.05 -4.52
C ARG A 148 -4.87 -8.35 -3.76
N ASN A 149 -4.42 -8.23 -2.51
CA ASN A 149 -4.36 -9.30 -1.53
C ASN A 149 -5.43 -9.01 -0.48
N TYR A 150 -6.32 -9.93 -0.23
CA TYR A 150 -7.34 -9.85 0.80
C TYR A 150 -7.20 -11.04 1.75
N TYR A 151 -7.76 -10.89 2.94
CA TYR A 151 -7.75 -11.93 3.96
C TYR A 151 -9.07 -12.68 3.97
N GLU A 152 -9.00 -13.99 4.18
CA GLU A 152 -10.14 -14.80 4.55
C GLU A 152 -10.32 -14.77 6.09
N HIS A 153 -11.43 -15.29 6.56
CA HIS A 153 -11.76 -15.32 8.00
C HIS A 153 -10.61 -15.84 8.87
N ASP A 154 -10.02 -16.95 8.47
CA ASP A 154 -8.95 -17.60 9.24
C ASP A 154 -7.67 -16.77 9.33
N ASP A 155 -7.38 -15.92 8.33
CA ASP A 155 -6.23 -15.02 8.35
C ASP A 155 -6.42 -13.94 9.41
N HIS A 156 -7.63 -13.36 9.50
CA HIS A 156 -7.99 -12.40 10.55
C HIS A 156 -7.91 -13.01 11.93
N VAL A 157 -8.46 -14.22 12.10
CA VAL A 157 -8.38 -14.98 13.36
C VAL A 157 -6.92 -15.26 13.75
N ALA A 158 -6.08 -15.62 12.80
CA ALA A 158 -4.67 -15.91 13.07
C ALA A 158 -3.90 -14.69 13.55
N ILE A 159 -4.14 -13.50 12.96
CA ILE A 159 -3.57 -12.23 13.41
C ILE A 159 -4.06 -11.90 14.83
N ALA A 160 -5.37 -11.95 15.07
CA ALA A 160 -5.94 -11.66 16.38
C ALA A 160 -5.34 -12.58 17.46
N LYS A 161 -5.26 -13.88 17.21
CA LYS A 161 -4.62 -14.84 18.11
C LYS A 161 -3.13 -14.57 18.33
N LYS A 162 -2.41 -14.11 17.28
CA LYS A 162 -0.98 -13.76 17.41
C LYS A 162 -0.76 -12.58 18.33
N LEU A 163 -1.53 -11.50 18.15
CA LEU A 163 -1.42 -10.25 18.90
C LEU A 163 -1.81 -10.43 20.38
N GLN A 164 -2.80 -11.27 20.66
CA GLN A 164 -3.33 -11.51 22.01
C GLN A 164 -2.55 -12.57 22.81
N LYS A 165 -1.49 -13.16 22.24
CA LYS A 165 -0.66 -14.12 22.99
C LYS A 165 0.05 -13.40 24.16
N LYS A 166 0.04 -14.03 25.34
CA LYS A 166 0.72 -13.50 26.55
C LYS A 166 2.21 -13.18 26.37
N ASN A 167 2.87 -13.86 25.45
CA ASN A 167 4.29 -13.64 25.13
C ASN A 167 4.52 -12.69 23.94
N PHE A 168 3.48 -12.02 23.44
CA PHE A 168 3.61 -10.95 22.47
C PHE A 168 3.82 -9.63 23.22
N ASN A 169 5.07 -9.20 23.33
CA ASN A 169 5.51 -8.18 24.28
C ASN A 169 5.49 -6.74 23.76
N TRP A 170 4.94 -6.49 22.58
CA TRP A 170 4.83 -5.14 22.03
C TRP A 170 3.40 -4.63 22.15
N PRO A 171 3.21 -3.36 22.55
CA PRO A 171 1.92 -2.71 22.39
C PRO A 171 1.56 -2.64 20.90
N TRP A 172 0.28 -2.83 20.61
CA TRP A 172 -0.24 -2.83 19.26
C TRP A 172 -1.57 -2.08 19.15
N VAL A 173 -1.83 -1.58 17.95
CA VAL A 173 -3.10 -1.00 17.52
C VAL A 173 -3.47 -1.65 16.20
N VAL A 174 -4.72 -2.00 16.03
CA VAL A 174 -5.24 -2.52 14.78
C VAL A 174 -6.49 -1.75 14.38
N SER A 175 -6.59 -1.38 13.09
CA SER A 175 -7.77 -0.73 12.51
C SER A 175 -8.53 -1.69 11.61
N TYR A 176 -9.86 -1.68 11.72
CA TYR A 176 -10.78 -2.48 10.92
C TYR A 176 -12.07 -1.72 10.61
N ASP A 177 -12.83 -2.25 9.64
CA ASP A 177 -14.24 -1.93 9.53
C ASP A 177 -15.01 -2.54 10.73
N ASN A 178 -16.14 -1.90 11.08
CA ASN A 178 -16.95 -2.34 12.22
C ASN A 178 -17.79 -3.56 11.83
N ALA A 179 -17.17 -4.75 11.91
CA ALA A 179 -17.81 -6.04 11.69
C ALA A 179 -17.93 -6.80 13.02
N GLU A 180 -19.04 -7.51 13.23
CA GLU A 180 -19.29 -8.29 14.46
C GLU A 180 -18.22 -9.36 14.67
N GLU A 181 -17.77 -10.01 13.60
CA GLU A 181 -16.72 -11.02 13.63
C GLU A 181 -15.40 -10.42 14.14
N ILE A 182 -15.04 -9.22 13.69
CA ILE A 182 -13.84 -8.53 14.16
C ILE A 182 -13.96 -8.14 15.63
N CYS A 183 -15.11 -7.58 16.03
CA CYS A 183 -15.36 -7.26 17.43
C CYS A 183 -15.20 -8.52 18.31
N SER A 184 -15.75 -9.65 17.88
CA SER A 184 -15.66 -10.92 18.59
C SER A 184 -14.22 -11.45 18.69
N MET A 185 -13.39 -11.28 17.64
CA MET A 185 -11.98 -11.70 17.62
C MET A 185 -11.10 -10.92 18.60
N TYR A 186 -11.43 -9.65 18.84
CA TYR A 186 -10.64 -8.74 19.68
C TYR A 186 -11.30 -8.37 21.01
N GLN A 187 -12.39 -9.04 21.39
CA GLN A 187 -12.95 -8.89 22.72
C GLN A 187 -11.89 -9.25 23.76
N LEU A 188 -11.44 -8.23 24.49
CA LEU A 188 -10.64 -8.42 25.68
C LEU A 188 -11.58 -9.01 26.75
N SER A 189 -11.33 -10.25 27.11
CA SER A 189 -11.95 -10.91 28.25
C SER A 189 -11.47 -10.29 29.57
#